data_da0fd165a6ad4e38c3ecdd6f4b1a11ed
#
_entry.id   da0fd165a6ad4e38c3ecdd6f4b1a11ed
#
_cell.length_a   1.000
_cell.length_b   1.000
_cell.length_c   1.000
_cell.angle_alpha   90.00
_cell.angle_beta   90.00
_cell.angle_gamma   90.00
#
_symmetry.space_group_name_H-M   'P 1'
#
loop_
_entity.id
_entity.type
_entity.pdbx_description
1 polymer ?
#
loop_
_entity_poly.entity_id
_entity_poly.type
_entity_poly.pdbx_seq_one_letter_code
_entity_poly.pdbx_strand_id
1 'polypeptide(L)'
;LIMASQIAAMGISVTLVEQKENCSGLARNRRCLKDNSIRLICSQTIDAVEGSPALTGCCLSGGEKIACRTLLIAAGLVPERGLLAELGMPSWLQMCGNCNTVYPMTEGVTADGRKAGIAAFQKIRGKL
;
A
#
# COMPACT_ATOMS: atom_id res chain seq x y z
N LEU A 1 -4.07 4.31 -7.62
CA LEU A 1 -4.98 5.24 -8.34
C LEU A 1 -4.20 6.30 -9.13
N ILE A 2 -3.34 7.10 -8.46
CA ILE A 2 -2.62 8.22 -9.10
C ILE A 2 -1.77 7.73 -10.28
N MET A 3 -0.92 6.73 -10.05
CA MET A 3 -0.07 6.15 -11.10
C MET A 3 -0.91 5.60 -12.28
N ALA A 4 -2.00 4.89 -11.98
CA ALA A 4 -2.89 4.37 -13.02
C ALA A 4 -3.46 5.48 -13.91
N SER A 5 -3.89 6.60 -13.30
CA SER A 5 -4.40 7.76 -14.01
C SER A 5 -3.33 8.45 -14.87
N GLN A 6 -2.10 8.56 -14.35
CA GLN A 6 -0.99 9.16 -15.09
C GLN A 6 -0.62 8.33 -16.33
N ILE A 7 -0.55 7.00 -16.16
CA ILE A 7 -0.24 6.08 -17.27
C ILE A 7 -1.36 6.12 -18.33
N ALA A 8 -2.63 6.11 -17.90
CA ALA A 8 -3.76 6.18 -18.81
C ALA A 8 -3.82 7.50 -19.57
N ALA A 9 -3.46 8.62 -18.94
CA ALA A 9 -3.35 9.93 -19.58
C ALA A 9 -2.26 9.98 -20.68
N MET A 10 -1.31 9.05 -20.66
CA MET A 10 -0.32 8.87 -21.74
C MET A 10 -0.85 8.02 -22.91
N GLY A 11 -2.13 7.67 -22.93
CA GLY A 11 -2.76 6.84 -23.96
C GLY A 11 -2.52 5.34 -23.81
N ILE A 12 -2.03 4.88 -22.65
CA ILE A 12 -1.79 3.47 -22.37
C ILE A 12 -3.05 2.87 -21.73
N SER A 13 -3.52 1.73 -22.26
CA SER A 13 -4.63 0.99 -21.66
C SER A 13 -4.26 0.44 -20.28
N VAL A 14 -5.06 0.76 -19.26
CA VAL A 14 -4.81 0.37 -17.86
C VAL A 14 -6.01 -0.39 -17.30
N THR A 15 -5.73 -1.53 -16.66
CA THR A 15 -6.69 -2.24 -15.80
C THR A 15 -6.20 -2.16 -14.36
N LEU A 16 -7.04 -1.70 -13.45
CA LEU A 16 -6.79 -1.66 -12.01
C LEU A 16 -7.51 -2.82 -11.34
N VAL A 17 -6.77 -3.66 -10.65
CA VAL A 17 -7.32 -4.77 -9.82
C VAL A 17 -7.24 -4.37 -8.36
N GLU A 18 -8.35 -4.44 -7.66
CA GLU A 18 -8.48 -4.12 -6.24
C GLU A 18 -9.04 -5.33 -5.48
N GLN A 19 -8.36 -5.73 -4.41
CA GLN A 19 -8.78 -6.86 -3.57
C GLN A 19 -10.09 -6.58 -2.83
N LYS A 20 -10.30 -5.33 -2.43
CA LYS A 20 -11.51 -4.92 -1.70
C LYS A 20 -12.69 -4.77 -2.64
N GLU A 21 -13.89 -4.86 -2.08
CA GLU A 21 -15.14 -4.61 -2.79
C GLU A 21 -15.20 -3.20 -3.40
N ASN A 22 -14.63 -2.23 -2.70
CA ASN A 22 -14.58 -0.84 -3.14
C ASN A 22 -13.15 -0.33 -3.21
N CYS A 23 -12.81 0.35 -4.30
CA CYS A 23 -11.53 0.96 -4.48
C CYS A 23 -11.28 2.04 -3.42
N SER A 24 -10.24 1.86 -2.62
CA SER A 24 -9.81 2.79 -1.59
C SER A 24 -9.21 4.07 -2.21
N GLY A 25 -9.12 5.15 -1.41
CA GLY A 25 -8.47 6.38 -1.79
C GLY A 25 -9.38 7.60 -1.80
N LEU A 26 -8.79 8.76 -2.02
CA LEU A 26 -9.51 10.03 -2.04
C LEU A 26 -10.53 10.09 -3.19
N ALA A 27 -11.67 10.71 -2.94
CA ALA A 27 -12.76 10.83 -3.92
C ALA A 27 -12.28 11.44 -5.26
N ARG A 28 -11.39 12.44 -5.22
CA ARG A 28 -10.79 13.04 -6.42
C ARG A 28 -10.00 12.03 -7.25
N ASN A 29 -9.23 11.13 -6.62
CA ASN A 29 -8.43 10.11 -7.30
C ASN A 29 -9.31 9.02 -7.92
N ARG A 30 -10.44 8.67 -7.27
CA ARG A 30 -11.43 7.73 -7.83
C ARG A 30 -12.15 8.31 -9.05
N ARG A 31 -12.40 9.62 -9.08
CA ARG A 31 -12.99 10.29 -10.25
C ARG A 31 -12.09 10.15 -11.47
N CYS A 32 -10.77 10.30 -11.30
CA CYS A 32 -9.81 10.14 -12.39
C CYS A 32 -9.84 8.76 -13.09
N LEU A 33 -10.33 7.70 -12.41
CA LEU A 33 -10.48 6.39 -13.06
C LEU A 33 -11.52 6.43 -14.19
N LYS A 34 -12.64 7.12 -13.99
CA LYS A 34 -13.68 7.30 -14.99
C LYS A 34 -13.23 8.22 -16.11
N ASP A 35 -12.60 9.34 -15.75
CA ASP A 35 -12.14 10.37 -16.70
C ASP A 35 -11.10 9.81 -17.69
N ASN A 36 -10.28 8.85 -17.24
CA ASN A 36 -9.24 8.20 -18.08
C ASN A 36 -9.65 6.82 -18.62
N SER A 37 -10.93 6.45 -18.55
CA SER A 37 -11.44 5.16 -19.06
C SER A 37 -10.69 3.94 -18.53
N ILE A 38 -10.24 3.98 -17.25
CA ILE A 38 -9.52 2.90 -16.61
C ILE A 38 -10.52 1.80 -16.25
N ARG A 39 -10.26 0.57 -16.69
CA ARG A 39 -11.03 -0.60 -16.27
C ARG A 39 -10.73 -0.91 -14.79
N LEU A 40 -11.74 -0.87 -13.94
CA LEU A 40 -11.65 -1.23 -12.53
C LEU A 40 -12.29 -2.59 -12.28
N ILE A 41 -11.55 -3.51 -11.65
CA ILE A 41 -12.02 -4.83 -11.22
C ILE A 41 -11.82 -4.89 -9.70
N CYS A 42 -12.91 -4.98 -8.95
CA CYS A 42 -12.90 -5.10 -7.49
C CYS A 42 -13.12 -6.55 -7.03
N SER A 43 -12.86 -6.83 -5.75
CA SER A 43 -13.01 -8.14 -5.11
C SER A 43 -12.21 -9.25 -5.79
N GLN A 44 -11.07 -8.90 -6.38
CA GLN A 44 -10.19 -9.84 -7.08
C GLN A 44 -8.74 -9.65 -6.65
N THR A 45 -7.98 -10.74 -6.66
CA THR A 45 -6.52 -10.74 -6.52
C THR A 45 -5.87 -11.28 -7.80
N ILE A 46 -4.58 -11.08 -7.94
CA ILE A 46 -3.79 -11.72 -9.00
C ILE A 46 -3.21 -13.00 -8.41
N ASP A 47 -3.62 -14.14 -8.96
CA ASP A 47 -3.20 -15.45 -8.47
C ASP A 47 -1.99 -15.98 -9.24
N ALA A 48 -1.86 -15.63 -10.53
CA ALA A 48 -0.73 -16.06 -11.35
C ALA A 48 -0.39 -15.04 -12.42
N VAL A 49 0.85 -15.08 -12.89
CA VAL A 49 1.33 -14.34 -14.05
C VAL A 49 1.70 -15.30 -15.17
N GLU A 50 1.52 -14.89 -16.41
CA GLU A 50 1.79 -15.69 -17.58
C GLU A 50 2.91 -15.04 -18.42
N GLY A 51 3.76 -15.87 -19.01
CA GLY A 51 4.81 -15.47 -19.93
C GLY A 51 6.22 -15.69 -19.41
N SER A 52 7.13 -16.05 -20.32
CA SER A 52 8.56 -16.21 -20.09
C SER A 52 9.28 -16.13 -21.44
N PRO A 53 10.31 -15.29 -21.59
CA PRO A 53 10.95 -14.39 -20.61
C PRO A 53 10.19 -13.06 -20.37
N ALA A 54 9.14 -12.76 -21.13
CA ALA A 54 8.38 -11.53 -21.00
C ALA A 54 6.95 -11.81 -20.53
N LEU A 55 6.40 -10.89 -19.71
CA LEU A 55 5.01 -10.96 -19.24
C LEU A 55 4.05 -10.85 -20.42
N THR A 56 3.09 -11.75 -20.52
CA THR A 56 2.03 -11.75 -21.53
C THR A 56 0.64 -11.56 -20.94
N GLY A 57 0.47 -11.86 -19.63
CA GLY A 57 -0.81 -11.71 -18.95
C GLY A 57 -0.76 -12.07 -17.48
N CYS A 58 -1.91 -11.98 -16.84
CA CYS A 58 -2.14 -12.47 -15.48
C CYS A 58 -3.52 -13.12 -15.36
N CYS A 59 -3.65 -14.01 -14.36
CA CYS A 59 -4.90 -14.67 -13.98
C CYS A 59 -5.39 -14.07 -12.67
N LEU A 60 -6.68 -13.74 -12.61
CA LEU A 60 -7.34 -13.28 -11.40
C LEU A 60 -7.95 -14.45 -10.61
N SER A 61 -8.19 -14.24 -9.32
CA SER A 61 -8.81 -15.22 -8.41
C SER A 61 -10.18 -15.72 -8.89
N GLY A 62 -10.92 -14.90 -9.64
CA GLY A 62 -12.17 -15.29 -10.28
C GLY A 62 -11.99 -16.06 -11.59
N GLY A 63 -10.77 -16.42 -11.99
CA GLY A 63 -10.47 -17.17 -13.21
C GLY A 63 -10.39 -16.31 -14.48
N GLU A 64 -10.65 -15.02 -14.40
CA GLU A 64 -10.48 -14.12 -15.55
C GLU A 64 -9.00 -13.94 -15.88
N LYS A 65 -8.65 -13.99 -17.17
CA LYS A 65 -7.32 -13.71 -17.69
C LYS A 65 -7.26 -12.32 -18.30
N ILE A 66 -6.23 -11.56 -17.94
CA ILE A 66 -5.97 -10.23 -18.46
C ILE A 66 -4.66 -10.25 -19.24
N ALA A 67 -4.73 -9.97 -20.53
CA ALA A 67 -3.53 -9.79 -21.35
C ALA A 67 -2.84 -8.47 -20.96
N CYS A 68 -1.57 -8.53 -20.55
CA CYS A 68 -0.79 -7.35 -20.19
C CYS A 68 0.71 -7.62 -20.40
N ARG A 69 1.46 -6.57 -20.68
CA ARG A 69 2.92 -6.61 -20.85
C ARG A 69 3.68 -6.01 -19.65
N THR A 70 2.95 -5.36 -18.76
CA THR A 70 3.51 -4.75 -17.54
C THR A 70 2.52 -4.92 -16.42
N LEU A 71 3.02 -5.34 -15.27
CA LEU A 71 2.27 -5.43 -14.02
C LEU A 71 2.91 -4.53 -12.97
N LEU A 72 2.12 -3.58 -12.43
CA LEU A 72 2.53 -2.71 -11.34
C LEU A 72 1.85 -3.18 -10.06
N ILE A 73 2.65 -3.57 -9.08
CA ILE A 73 2.15 -4.06 -7.80
C ILE A 73 2.15 -2.92 -6.78
N ALA A 74 0.97 -2.63 -6.22
CA ALA A 74 0.76 -1.63 -5.18
C ALA A 74 -0.07 -2.24 -4.03
N ALA A 75 0.41 -3.35 -3.49
CA ALA A 75 -0.30 -4.20 -2.53
C ALA A 75 -0.30 -3.65 -1.08
N GLY A 76 0.12 -2.41 -0.87
CA GLY A 76 0.21 -1.77 0.44
C GLY A 76 1.63 -1.82 1.02
N LEU A 77 1.72 -1.46 2.28
CA LEU A 77 2.96 -1.42 3.05
C LEU A 77 2.83 -2.35 4.25
N VAL A 78 3.93 -2.98 4.64
CA VAL A 78 4.05 -3.71 5.90
C VAL A 78 5.04 -2.98 6.82
N PRO A 79 4.84 -3.01 8.15
CA PRO A 79 5.80 -2.42 9.08
C PRO A 79 7.17 -3.10 8.95
N GLU A 80 8.23 -2.30 8.77
CA GLU A 80 9.60 -2.81 8.77
C GLU A 80 10.10 -3.00 10.20
N ARG A 81 10.35 -4.24 10.59
CA ARG A 81 10.74 -4.63 11.96
C ARG A 81 12.02 -5.45 12.01
N GLY A 82 12.80 -5.51 10.95
CA GLY A 82 14.02 -6.33 10.89
C GLY A 82 14.98 -6.01 12.03
N LEU A 83 15.31 -4.75 12.25
CA LEU A 83 16.16 -4.30 13.35
C LEU A 83 15.59 -4.67 14.75
N LEU A 84 14.26 -4.65 14.89
CA LEU A 84 13.59 -4.94 16.16
C LEU A 84 13.60 -6.43 16.49
N ALA A 85 13.52 -7.28 15.50
CA ALA A 85 13.59 -8.73 15.65
C ALA A 85 14.95 -9.15 16.27
N GLU A 86 16.03 -8.51 15.86
CA GLU A 86 17.38 -8.75 16.41
C GLU A 86 17.52 -8.27 17.85
N LEU A 87 16.82 -7.19 18.23
CA LEU A 87 16.87 -6.59 19.57
C LEU A 87 15.96 -7.31 20.60
N GLY A 88 15.11 -8.24 20.17
CA GLY A 88 14.23 -9.01 21.07
C GLY A 88 13.14 -8.19 21.77
N MET A 89 12.76 -7.03 21.24
CA MET A 89 11.68 -6.17 21.78
C MET A 89 11.80 -5.82 23.26
N PRO A 90 12.91 -5.25 23.72
CA PRO A 90 13.11 -4.95 25.14
C PRO A 90 12.09 -3.90 25.65
N SER A 91 11.72 -3.96 26.94
CA SER A 91 10.69 -3.10 27.54
C SER A 91 11.01 -1.59 27.52
N TRP A 92 12.29 -1.24 27.36
CA TRP A 92 12.73 0.16 27.22
C TRP A 92 12.58 0.69 25.80
N LEU A 93 12.40 -0.19 24.80
CA LEU A 93 12.24 0.19 23.40
C LEU A 93 10.81 0.69 23.17
N GLN A 94 10.70 1.80 22.47
CA GLN A 94 9.43 2.36 22.02
C GLN A 94 9.42 2.51 20.52
N MET A 95 8.41 1.96 19.89
CA MET A 95 8.20 2.05 18.45
C MET A 95 7.16 3.10 18.12
N CYS A 96 7.34 3.80 17.01
CA CYS A 96 6.35 4.72 16.45
C CYS A 96 6.48 4.82 14.93
N GLY A 97 5.47 5.36 14.29
CA GLY A 97 5.44 5.50 12.84
C GLY A 97 5.31 4.17 12.09
N ASN A 98 5.77 4.14 10.86
CA ASN A 98 5.54 3.02 9.94
C ASN A 98 6.31 1.73 10.28
N CYS A 99 7.23 1.74 11.22
CA CYS A 99 7.82 0.52 11.77
C CYS A 99 6.88 -0.19 12.78
N ASN A 100 5.90 0.52 13.32
CA ASN A 100 4.90 -0.02 14.25
C ASN A 100 3.54 -0.23 13.56
N THR A 101 2.97 0.84 13.03
CA THR A 101 1.68 0.85 12.34
C THR A 101 1.80 1.67 11.07
N VAL A 102 1.40 1.09 9.92
CA VAL A 102 1.39 1.83 8.66
C VAL A 102 0.22 2.80 8.63
N TYR A 103 0.55 4.07 8.45
CA TYR A 103 -0.41 5.16 8.33
C TYR A 103 -0.56 5.56 6.86
N PRO A 104 -1.78 5.77 6.37
CA PRO A 104 -2.02 6.19 4.98
C PRO A 104 -1.67 7.67 4.73
N MET A 105 -1.52 8.46 5.80
CA MET A 105 -1.29 9.90 5.75
C MET A 105 -0.21 10.32 6.74
N THR A 106 0.53 11.37 6.41
CA THR A 106 1.63 11.91 7.23
C THR A 106 1.19 12.40 8.60
N GLU A 107 -0.05 12.90 8.72
CA GLU A 107 -0.62 13.37 9.98
C GLU A 107 -0.67 12.24 11.03
N GLY A 108 -1.02 11.01 10.60
CA GLY A 108 -1.03 9.84 11.48
C GLY A 108 0.35 9.51 12.02
N VAL A 109 1.36 9.50 11.14
CA VAL A 109 2.77 9.27 11.52
C VAL A 109 3.26 10.32 12.51
N THR A 110 2.96 11.60 12.24
CA THR A 110 3.36 12.73 13.09
C THR A 110 2.73 12.65 14.47
N ALA A 111 1.43 12.34 14.53
CA ALA A 111 0.71 12.17 15.80
C ALA A 111 1.26 11.01 16.63
N ASP A 112 1.60 9.90 15.99
CA ASP A 112 2.18 8.73 16.65
C ASP A 112 3.57 9.02 17.20
N GLY A 113 4.44 9.66 16.42
CA GLY A 113 5.77 10.10 16.85
C GLY A 113 5.70 11.06 18.05
N ARG A 114 4.74 12.00 18.05
CA ARG A 114 4.52 12.90 19.18
C ARG A 114 4.12 12.16 20.46
N LYS A 115 3.20 11.19 20.37
CA LYS A 115 2.80 10.34 21.50
C LYS A 115 4.00 9.56 22.05
N ALA A 116 4.81 8.97 21.18
CA ALA A 116 6.00 8.23 21.56
C ALA A 116 7.01 9.12 22.29
N GLY A 117 7.26 10.33 21.79
CA GLY A 117 8.14 11.31 22.44
C GLY A 117 7.67 11.71 23.82
N ILE A 118 6.37 11.99 23.99
CA ILE A 118 5.78 12.31 25.30
C ILE A 118 5.94 11.12 26.28
N ALA A 119 5.65 9.90 25.83
CA ALA A 119 5.76 8.73 26.67
C ALA A 119 7.23 8.45 27.09
N ALA A 120 8.17 8.62 26.18
CA ALA A 120 9.62 8.51 26.48
C ALA A 120 10.05 9.55 27.52
N PHE A 121 9.63 10.80 27.37
CA PHE A 121 9.91 11.87 28.32
C PHE A 121 9.35 11.57 29.73
N GLN A 122 8.10 11.08 29.81
CA GLN A 122 7.50 10.70 31.10
C GLN A 122 8.24 9.55 31.78
N LYS A 123 8.71 8.56 31.03
CA LYS A 123 9.52 7.47 31.57
C LYS A 123 10.86 7.94 32.14
N ILE A 124 11.49 8.92 31.49
CA ILE A 124 12.75 9.51 31.99
C ILE A 124 12.52 10.29 33.29
N ARG A 125 11.47 11.11 33.32
CA ARG A 125 11.13 11.90 34.52
C ARG A 125 10.69 11.06 35.71
N GLY A 126 10.01 9.96 35.48
CA GLY A 126 9.59 9.05 36.57
C GLY A 126 10.72 8.20 37.15
N LYS A 127 11.94 8.30 36.61
CA LYS A 127 13.15 7.63 37.12
C LYS A 127 14.09 8.58 37.88
N LEU A 128 13.77 9.87 37.95
CA LEU A 128 14.42 10.91 38.73
C LEU A 128 13.63 11.20 40.01
#